data_d729e393e0d6dd777964d6e3cbc0cf26
#
_entry.id   d729e393e0d6dd777964d6e3cbc0cf26
#
_cell.length_a   1.000
_cell.length_b   1.000
_cell.length_c   1.000
_cell.angle_alpha   90.00
_cell.angle_beta   90.00
_cell.angle_gamma   90.00
#
_symmetry.space_group_name_H-M   'P 1'
#
loop_
_entity.id
_entity.type
_entity.pdbx_description
1 polymer ?
#
loop_
_entity_poly.entity_id
_entity_poly.type
_entity_poly.pdbx_seq_one_letter_code
_entity_poly.pdbx_strand_id
1 'polypeptide(L)'
;RRQRQMCIRDRLTKTDVVYPVSFRGLKVNARMYDIAVTGYHDQTNKLHLFDIDSVDEGIVEDGIHFDKEDIAKNLTLFLYPDDSDEKGRLLRIYQQYFMVSSAAQMILDECVQKGSTLYDLPDYAVIQINDTHPTLVIPELIRLLVERGLDIDEAIDVVSRTCAYTNHTILVEALEKWPIGYLKKVVPQLVPIIEILDDKVRRRFSDESTAIIDRNDTVHMAHIDIHYGFSVNGVAALHTDILKQSELNHFYKIYPDKFNNKTNGITFR
;
A
#
# COMPACT_ATOMS: atom_id res chain seq x y z
N ARG A 1 24.37 -4.57 -17.38
CA ARG A 1 23.36 -3.69 -16.73
C ARG A 1 22.74 -2.67 -17.70
N ARG A 2 23.52 -1.93 -18.51
CA ARG A 2 22.99 -0.95 -19.51
C ARG A 2 22.04 -1.58 -20.55
N GLN A 3 22.36 -2.76 -21.09
CA GLN A 3 21.51 -3.44 -22.07
C GLN A 3 20.16 -3.91 -21.48
N ARG A 4 20.11 -4.36 -20.21
CA ARG A 4 18.84 -4.73 -19.54
C ARG A 4 17.94 -3.51 -19.30
N GLN A 5 18.51 -2.37 -18.96
CA GLN A 5 17.74 -1.12 -18.79
C GLN A 5 17.17 -0.60 -20.13
N MET A 6 17.90 -0.73 -21.23
CA MET A 6 17.38 -0.39 -22.56
C MET A 6 16.22 -1.29 -22.97
N CYS A 7 16.32 -2.62 -22.76
CA CYS A 7 15.22 -3.55 -23.08
C CYS A 7 13.94 -3.34 -22.29
N ILE A 8 14.00 -2.79 -21.09
CA ILE A 8 12.82 -2.47 -20.27
C ILE A 8 12.17 -1.18 -20.78
N ARG A 9 12.96 -0.14 -21.10
CA ARG A 9 12.44 1.12 -21.66
C ARG A 9 11.75 0.94 -23.00
N ASP A 10 12.27 0.05 -23.85
CA ASP A 10 11.69 -0.24 -25.17
C ASP A 10 10.35 -1.00 -25.12
N ARG A 11 9.94 -1.49 -23.94
CA ARG A 11 8.70 -2.23 -23.71
C ARG A 11 7.65 -1.43 -22.94
N LEU A 12 7.98 -0.23 -22.47
CA LEU A 12 7.07 0.66 -21.76
C LEU A 12 6.15 1.34 -22.77
N THR A 13 4.86 1.11 -22.65
CA THR A 13 3.84 1.81 -23.45
C THR A 13 3.22 2.90 -22.59
N LYS A 14 3.45 4.15 -22.96
CA LYS A 14 2.79 5.29 -22.33
C LYS A 14 1.29 5.23 -22.61
N THR A 15 0.46 5.39 -21.57
CA THR A 15 -1.00 5.47 -21.71
C THR A 15 -1.48 6.92 -21.54
N ASP A 16 -2.75 7.16 -21.85
CA ASP A 16 -3.40 8.46 -21.61
C ASP A 16 -4.00 8.57 -20.20
N VAL A 17 -3.87 7.52 -19.38
CA VAL A 17 -4.43 7.46 -18.03
C VAL A 17 -3.52 8.23 -17.07
N VAL A 18 -4.12 9.18 -16.36
CA VAL A 18 -3.44 10.02 -15.37
C VAL A 18 -4.29 10.09 -14.12
N TYR A 19 -3.67 9.86 -12.95
CA TYR A 19 -4.31 9.96 -11.65
C TYR A 19 -3.69 11.08 -10.81
N PRO A 20 -4.52 11.94 -10.20
CA PRO A 20 -4.01 12.91 -9.23
C PRO A 20 -3.65 12.22 -7.90
N VAL A 21 -2.50 12.55 -7.36
CA VAL A 21 -2.06 12.11 -6.02
C VAL A 21 -1.79 13.33 -5.17
N SER A 22 -2.52 13.45 -4.05
CA SER A 22 -2.46 14.61 -3.16
C SER A 22 -1.70 14.29 -1.89
N PHE A 23 -0.69 15.08 -1.62
CA PHE A 23 0.05 15.12 -0.36
C PHE A 23 -0.25 16.43 0.37
N ARG A 24 0.23 16.56 1.61
CA ARG A 24 0.14 17.85 2.29
C ARG A 24 0.92 18.93 1.54
N GLY A 25 0.19 19.93 1.02
CA GLY A 25 0.80 21.05 0.30
C GLY A 25 1.40 20.72 -1.07
N LEU A 26 1.20 19.51 -1.60
CA LEU A 26 1.70 19.09 -2.90
C LEU A 26 0.69 18.18 -3.60
N LYS A 27 0.44 18.45 -4.89
CA LYS A 27 -0.31 17.56 -5.76
C LYS A 27 0.50 17.21 -6.99
N VAL A 28 0.59 15.93 -7.30
CA VAL A 28 1.27 15.43 -8.49
C VAL A 28 0.30 14.65 -9.36
N ASN A 29 0.54 14.62 -10.65
CA ASN A 29 -0.21 13.81 -11.60
C ASN A 29 0.64 12.59 -11.96
N ALA A 30 0.12 11.40 -11.68
CA ALA A 30 0.75 10.12 -11.94
C ALA A 30 0.24 9.56 -13.27
N ARG A 31 1.12 9.39 -14.25
CA ARG A 31 0.80 8.77 -15.54
C ARG A 31 1.05 7.28 -15.49
N MET A 32 0.10 6.52 -16.00
CA MET A 32 0.23 5.07 -16.13
C MET A 32 1.02 4.69 -17.38
N TYR A 33 1.87 3.67 -17.21
CA TYR A 33 2.63 3.00 -18.26
C TYR A 33 2.36 1.50 -18.19
N ASP A 34 2.19 0.88 -19.35
CA ASP A 34 1.98 -0.55 -19.47
C ASP A 34 3.26 -1.26 -19.88
N ILE A 35 3.51 -2.43 -19.25
CA ILE A 35 4.48 -3.41 -19.71
C ILE A 35 3.74 -4.71 -19.99
N ALA A 36 3.90 -5.24 -21.21
CA ALA A 36 3.41 -6.56 -21.55
C ALA A 36 4.31 -7.63 -20.90
N VAL A 37 3.69 -8.50 -20.09
CA VAL A 37 4.33 -9.67 -19.48
C VAL A 37 3.83 -10.90 -20.19
N THR A 38 4.64 -11.43 -21.10
CA THR A 38 4.31 -12.65 -21.85
C THR A 38 4.33 -13.85 -20.91
N GLY A 39 3.22 -14.54 -20.81
CA GLY A 39 3.04 -15.77 -20.07
C GLY A 39 3.26 -17.01 -20.95
N TYR A 40 2.86 -18.17 -20.43
CA TYR A 40 2.87 -19.45 -21.13
C TYR A 40 1.61 -19.55 -22.02
N HIS A 41 1.71 -20.19 -23.17
CA HIS A 41 0.63 -20.34 -24.18
C HIS A 41 0.05 -19.04 -24.70
N ASP A 42 0.90 -18.11 -25.17
CA ASP A 42 0.50 -16.83 -25.78
C ASP A 42 -0.39 -15.91 -24.91
N GLN A 43 -0.52 -16.21 -23.64
CA GLN A 43 -1.17 -15.31 -22.70
C GLN A 43 -0.26 -14.15 -22.37
N THR A 44 -0.80 -12.94 -22.39
CA THR A 44 -0.06 -11.73 -22.03
C THR A 44 -0.80 -11.01 -20.92
N ASN A 45 -0.13 -10.87 -19.77
CA ASN A 45 -0.57 -10.01 -18.68
C ASN A 45 0.02 -8.62 -18.88
N LYS A 46 -0.59 -7.63 -18.23
CA LYS A 46 -0.06 -6.28 -18.17
C LYS A 46 0.45 -5.97 -16.77
N LEU A 47 1.63 -5.39 -16.69
CA LEU A 47 2.13 -4.73 -15.50
C LEU A 47 1.91 -3.24 -15.68
N HIS A 48 1.17 -2.62 -14.76
CA HIS A 48 0.95 -1.18 -14.72
C HIS A 48 1.98 -0.53 -13.80
N LEU A 49 2.65 0.49 -14.31
CA LEU A 49 3.61 1.31 -13.58
C LEU A 49 3.16 2.76 -13.61
N PHE A 50 3.56 3.52 -12.62
CA PHE A 50 3.23 4.95 -12.52
C PHE A 50 4.51 5.78 -12.44
N ASP A 51 4.53 6.87 -13.19
CA ASP A 51 5.58 7.88 -13.14
C ASP A 51 4.95 9.27 -13.07
N ILE A 52 5.70 10.25 -12.62
CA ILE A 52 5.22 11.63 -12.55
C ILE A 52 5.04 12.18 -13.96
N ASP A 53 3.84 12.68 -14.25
CA ASP A 53 3.52 13.40 -15.49
C ASP A 53 3.72 14.92 -15.32
N SER A 54 3.20 15.48 -14.22
CA SER A 54 3.32 16.87 -13.86
C SER A 54 3.14 17.10 -12.37
N VAL A 55 3.65 18.22 -11.89
CA VAL A 55 3.47 18.69 -10.51
C VAL A 55 2.62 19.97 -10.60
N ASP A 56 1.46 19.97 -9.91
CA ASP A 56 0.61 21.15 -9.84
C ASP A 56 1.28 22.25 -8.99
N GLU A 57 1.40 23.45 -9.52
CA GLU A 57 2.05 24.59 -8.85
C GLU A 57 1.19 25.26 -7.76
N GLY A 58 0.06 24.67 -7.40
CA GLY A 58 -0.90 25.21 -6.44
C GLY A 58 -0.56 24.89 -5.00
N ILE A 59 -0.22 25.92 -4.23
CA ILE A 59 -0.31 26.04 -2.76
C ILE A 59 0.72 25.19 -1.99
N VAL A 60 1.82 25.82 -1.65
CA VAL A 60 2.67 25.42 -0.50
C VAL A 60 2.12 26.17 0.72
N GLU A 61 1.28 25.51 1.52
CA GLU A 61 1.01 25.92 2.89
C GLU A 61 2.04 25.27 3.82
N ASP A 62 2.71 26.10 4.61
CA ASP A 62 3.60 25.81 5.75
C ASP A 62 3.87 24.30 6.03
N GLY A 63 4.86 23.75 5.40
CA GLY A 63 5.32 22.41 5.70
C GLY A 63 6.65 22.15 5.01
N ILE A 64 7.48 21.36 5.56
CA ILE A 64 8.81 20.94 5.19
C ILE A 64 9.18 21.35 3.76
N HIS A 65 10.16 22.24 3.62
CA HIS A 65 10.75 22.63 2.36
C HIS A 65 11.47 21.45 1.72
N PHE A 66 10.70 20.56 1.08
CA PHE A 66 11.26 19.84 -0.05
C PHE A 66 11.22 20.80 -1.23
N ASP A 67 12.37 21.03 -1.86
CA ASP A 67 12.39 21.66 -3.16
C ASP A 67 11.47 20.84 -4.09
N LYS A 68 10.50 21.50 -4.74
CA LYS A 68 9.57 20.85 -5.66
C LYS A 68 10.30 20.05 -6.74
N GLU A 69 11.47 20.52 -7.18
CA GLU A 69 12.34 19.80 -8.10
C GLU A 69 12.92 18.53 -7.47
N ASP A 70 13.24 18.53 -6.18
CA ASP A 70 13.77 17.37 -5.47
C ASP A 70 12.70 16.27 -5.28
N ILE A 71 11.45 16.62 -4.99
CA ILE A 71 10.35 15.62 -4.89
C ILE A 71 10.04 15.06 -6.27
N ALA A 72 9.83 15.91 -7.28
CA ALA A 72 9.54 15.48 -8.64
C ALA A 72 10.67 14.58 -9.19
N LYS A 73 11.92 14.87 -8.84
CA LYS A 73 13.08 14.10 -9.29
C LYS A 73 13.28 12.79 -8.52
N ASN A 74 12.95 12.75 -7.23
CA ASN A 74 13.28 11.62 -6.35
C ASN A 74 12.09 10.68 -6.09
N LEU A 75 10.85 11.12 -6.34
CA LEU A 75 9.66 10.35 -6.01
C LEU A 75 9.60 8.99 -6.74
N THR A 76 10.08 8.93 -7.97
CA THR A 76 10.07 7.71 -8.80
C THR A 76 11.47 7.21 -9.17
N LEU A 77 12.53 7.92 -8.80
CA LEU A 77 13.89 7.64 -9.26
C LEU A 77 14.54 6.46 -8.52
N PHE A 78 14.30 6.31 -7.22
CA PHE A 78 14.86 5.27 -6.34
C PHE A 78 13.78 4.63 -5.51
N LEU A 79 13.66 3.30 -5.59
CA LEU A 79 12.64 2.53 -4.87
C LEU A 79 12.88 2.50 -3.34
N TYR A 80 14.13 2.63 -2.91
CA TYR A 80 14.53 2.64 -1.50
C TYR A 80 15.50 3.80 -1.29
N PRO A 81 15.01 4.99 -0.89
CA PRO A 81 15.88 6.09 -0.49
C PRO A 81 16.66 5.72 0.78
N ASP A 82 17.79 6.39 1.01
CA ASP A 82 18.44 6.34 2.30
C ASP A 82 17.48 6.92 3.37
N ASP A 83 17.07 6.08 4.33
CA ASP A 83 16.13 6.41 5.39
C ASP A 83 16.80 6.54 6.77
N SER A 84 18.10 6.79 6.77
CA SER A 84 18.89 7.02 7.98
C SER A 84 18.48 8.31 8.71
N ASP A 85 17.97 9.30 7.98
CA ASP A 85 17.48 10.57 8.51
C ASP A 85 15.95 10.74 8.36
N GLU A 86 15.42 11.83 8.93
CA GLU A 86 13.99 12.13 8.84
C GLU A 86 13.55 12.41 7.40
N LYS A 87 14.38 13.09 6.61
CA LYS A 87 14.07 13.44 5.22
C LYS A 87 13.90 12.19 4.36
N GLY A 88 14.81 11.23 4.49
CA GLY A 88 14.73 9.97 3.78
C GLY A 88 13.52 9.14 4.18
N ARG A 89 13.18 9.11 5.48
CA ARG A 89 11.97 8.43 5.99
C ARG A 89 10.68 9.04 5.46
N LEU A 90 10.60 10.37 5.41
CA LEU A 90 9.45 11.05 4.81
C LEU A 90 9.36 10.77 3.31
N LEU A 91 10.48 10.83 2.57
CA LEU A 91 10.51 10.51 1.14
C LEU A 91 10.00 9.09 0.86
N ARG A 92 10.33 8.13 1.73
CA ARG A 92 9.83 6.76 1.63
C ARG A 92 8.29 6.70 1.74
N ILE A 93 7.69 7.45 2.66
CA ILE A 93 6.23 7.55 2.77
C ILE A 93 5.63 8.20 1.52
N TYR A 94 6.25 9.27 0.98
CA TYR A 94 5.83 9.88 -0.28
C TYR A 94 5.82 8.87 -1.43
N GLN A 95 6.88 8.08 -1.58
CA GLN A 95 7.00 7.07 -2.64
C GLN A 95 5.96 5.96 -2.51
N GLN A 96 5.78 5.43 -1.28
CA GLN A 96 4.79 4.40 -1.01
C GLN A 96 3.37 4.89 -1.33
N TYR A 97 3.02 6.07 -0.84
CA TYR A 97 1.69 6.62 -1.07
C TYR A 97 1.45 6.98 -2.54
N PHE A 98 2.45 7.51 -3.26
CA PHE A 98 2.34 7.78 -4.70
C PHE A 98 1.91 6.54 -5.47
N MET A 99 2.59 5.42 -5.28
CA MET A 99 2.26 4.16 -5.96
C MET A 99 0.92 3.60 -5.52
N VAL A 100 0.65 3.61 -4.22
CA VAL A 100 -0.58 3.07 -3.62
C VAL A 100 -1.81 3.85 -4.09
N SER A 101 -1.79 5.18 -4.03
CA SER A 101 -2.94 6.00 -4.44
C SER A 101 -3.21 5.88 -5.93
N SER A 102 -2.16 5.86 -6.77
CA SER A 102 -2.30 5.66 -8.20
C SER A 102 -2.92 4.30 -8.53
N ALA A 103 -2.42 3.23 -7.91
CA ALA A 103 -2.94 1.88 -8.13
C ALA A 103 -4.37 1.71 -7.60
N ALA A 104 -4.70 2.27 -6.44
CA ALA A 104 -6.04 2.19 -5.86
C ALA A 104 -7.07 2.87 -6.75
N GLN A 105 -6.78 4.07 -7.27
CA GLN A 105 -7.67 4.77 -8.20
C GLN A 105 -7.89 3.95 -9.47
N MET A 106 -6.82 3.40 -10.07
CA MET A 106 -6.90 2.55 -11.25
C MET A 106 -7.79 1.33 -11.01
N ILE A 107 -7.58 0.60 -9.90
CA ILE A 107 -8.35 -0.61 -9.57
C ILE A 107 -9.84 -0.28 -9.46
N LEU A 108 -10.19 0.79 -8.75
CA LEU A 108 -11.59 1.19 -8.58
C LEU A 108 -12.21 1.57 -9.92
N ASP A 109 -11.51 2.31 -10.78
CA ASP A 109 -12.02 2.71 -12.09
C ASP A 109 -12.20 1.51 -13.01
N GLU A 110 -11.25 0.57 -13.04
CA GLU A 110 -11.39 -0.67 -13.82
C GLU A 110 -12.54 -1.55 -13.32
N CYS A 111 -12.75 -1.64 -12.00
CA CYS A 111 -13.86 -2.40 -11.45
C CYS A 111 -15.21 -1.78 -11.82
N VAL A 112 -15.34 -0.46 -11.75
CA VAL A 112 -16.55 0.25 -12.20
C VAL A 112 -16.79 0.02 -13.69
N GLN A 113 -15.76 0.09 -14.53
CA GLN A 113 -15.87 -0.20 -15.97
C GLN A 113 -16.34 -1.63 -16.25
N LYS A 114 -16.01 -2.58 -15.37
CA LYS A 114 -16.47 -3.98 -15.43
C LYS A 114 -17.86 -4.19 -14.84
N GLY A 115 -18.51 -3.14 -14.32
CA GLY A 115 -19.86 -3.18 -13.78
C GLY A 115 -19.97 -3.27 -12.26
N SER A 116 -18.87 -3.11 -11.52
CA SER A 116 -18.90 -3.06 -10.05
C SER A 116 -19.65 -1.82 -9.56
N THR A 117 -20.44 -2.01 -8.53
CA THR A 117 -21.09 -0.94 -7.76
C THR A 117 -20.19 -0.39 -6.65
N LEU A 118 -19.01 -0.94 -6.50
CA LEU A 118 -18.03 -0.78 -5.44
C LEU A 118 -18.42 -1.42 -4.08
N TYR A 119 -19.68 -1.67 -3.79
CA TYR A 119 -20.12 -2.49 -2.65
C TYR A 119 -19.76 -3.97 -2.84
N ASP A 120 -19.66 -4.41 -4.07
CA ASP A 120 -19.29 -5.75 -4.52
C ASP A 120 -17.84 -5.82 -5.04
N LEU A 121 -17.00 -4.86 -4.66
CA LEU A 121 -15.60 -4.81 -5.07
C LEU A 121 -14.84 -6.12 -4.85
N PRO A 122 -15.06 -6.90 -3.74
CA PRO A 122 -14.39 -8.19 -3.54
C PRO A 122 -14.68 -9.25 -4.62
N ASP A 123 -15.76 -9.10 -5.37
CA ASP A 123 -16.12 -10.00 -6.48
C ASP A 123 -15.35 -9.65 -7.77
N TYR A 124 -14.80 -8.44 -7.85
CA TYR A 124 -14.09 -7.92 -9.02
C TYR A 124 -12.58 -7.85 -8.85
N ALA A 125 -12.10 -7.65 -7.62
CA ALA A 125 -10.68 -7.47 -7.35
C ALA A 125 -10.23 -8.13 -6.05
N VAL A 126 -9.00 -8.65 -6.08
CA VAL A 126 -8.22 -9.02 -4.89
C VAL A 126 -6.93 -8.22 -4.92
N ILE A 127 -6.62 -7.56 -3.82
CA ILE A 127 -5.39 -6.77 -3.67
C ILE A 127 -4.46 -7.52 -2.75
N GLN A 128 -3.35 -8.02 -3.32
CA GLN A 128 -2.32 -8.69 -2.55
C GLN A 128 -1.28 -7.66 -2.11
N ILE A 129 -1.26 -7.38 -0.80
CA ILE A 129 -0.29 -6.51 -0.15
C ILE A 129 1.01 -7.30 0.02
N ASN A 130 2.05 -6.91 -0.72
CA ASN A 130 3.32 -7.61 -0.75
C ASN A 130 4.30 -6.96 0.22
N ASP A 131 4.44 -7.54 1.42
CA ASP A 131 5.06 -6.94 2.60
C ASP A 131 4.31 -5.67 3.08
N THR A 132 4.92 -4.88 3.96
CA THR A 132 4.27 -3.70 4.57
C THR A 132 4.39 -2.41 3.75
N HIS A 133 5.19 -2.42 2.69
CA HIS A 133 5.41 -1.21 1.87
C HIS A 133 4.14 -0.63 1.25
N PRO A 134 3.17 -1.46 0.76
CA PRO A 134 1.92 -0.94 0.20
C PRO A 134 0.76 -0.88 1.20
N THR A 135 0.95 -1.04 2.49
CA THR A 135 -0.12 -1.08 3.51
C THR A 135 -1.06 0.11 3.45
N LEU A 136 -0.56 1.30 3.09
CA LEU A 136 -1.39 2.49 2.94
C LEU A 136 -2.54 2.32 1.93
N VAL A 137 -2.55 1.24 1.13
CA VAL A 137 -3.67 0.91 0.24
C VAL A 137 -4.97 0.70 1.01
N ILE A 138 -4.93 0.16 2.22
CA ILE A 138 -6.11 -0.07 3.04
C ILE A 138 -6.79 1.25 3.40
N PRO A 139 -6.15 2.19 4.12
CA PRO A 139 -6.79 3.48 4.43
C PRO A 139 -7.07 4.32 3.18
N GLU A 140 -6.27 4.23 2.11
CA GLU A 140 -6.52 4.95 0.87
C GLU A 140 -7.76 4.44 0.14
N LEU A 141 -7.94 3.12 0.02
CA LEU A 141 -9.16 2.55 -0.56
C LEU A 141 -10.41 2.94 0.23
N ILE A 142 -10.34 2.88 1.57
CA ILE A 142 -11.46 3.33 2.43
C ILE A 142 -11.78 4.79 2.12
N ARG A 143 -10.77 5.66 2.07
CA ARG A 143 -10.95 7.08 1.74
C ARG A 143 -11.62 7.27 0.39
N LEU A 144 -11.11 6.59 -0.65
CA LEU A 144 -11.64 6.68 -2.01
C LEU A 144 -13.06 6.13 -2.14
N LEU A 145 -13.38 5.06 -1.43
CA LEU A 145 -14.75 4.50 -1.41
C LEU A 145 -15.72 5.44 -0.72
N VAL A 146 -15.32 6.07 0.40
CA VAL A 146 -16.13 7.09 1.09
C VAL A 146 -16.34 8.31 0.18
N GLU A 147 -15.32 8.79 -0.52
CA GLU A 147 -15.46 9.87 -1.51
C GLU A 147 -16.42 9.51 -2.66
N ARG A 148 -16.54 8.21 -2.97
CA ARG A 148 -17.47 7.68 -3.99
C ARG A 148 -18.84 7.32 -3.44
N GLY A 149 -19.13 7.63 -2.16
CA GLY A 149 -20.45 7.59 -1.54
C GLY A 149 -20.75 6.40 -0.65
N LEU A 150 -19.81 5.52 -0.36
CA LEU A 150 -20.00 4.47 0.64
C LEU A 150 -19.95 5.07 2.06
N ASP A 151 -20.72 4.48 2.98
CA ASP A 151 -20.52 4.73 4.41
C ASP A 151 -19.15 4.20 4.86
N ILE A 152 -18.59 4.81 5.90
CA ILE A 152 -17.25 4.43 6.40
C ILE A 152 -17.18 2.97 6.85
N ASP A 153 -18.24 2.45 7.49
CA ASP A 153 -18.29 1.07 7.96
C ASP A 153 -18.44 0.09 6.80
N GLU A 154 -19.23 0.43 5.79
CA GLU A 154 -19.34 -0.32 4.54
C GLU A 154 -18.02 -0.34 3.78
N ALA A 155 -17.34 0.80 3.67
CA ALA A 155 -16.04 0.89 3.02
C ALA A 155 -14.98 0.02 3.72
N ILE A 156 -14.96 0.03 5.06
CA ILE A 156 -14.06 -0.83 5.85
C ILE A 156 -14.36 -2.32 5.60
N ASP A 157 -15.63 -2.72 5.58
CA ASP A 157 -16.01 -4.11 5.32
C ASP A 157 -15.59 -4.55 3.91
N VAL A 158 -15.89 -3.74 2.90
CA VAL A 158 -15.51 -4.00 1.51
C VAL A 158 -14.00 -4.17 1.37
N VAL A 159 -13.21 -3.24 1.92
CA VAL A 159 -11.74 -3.29 1.85
C VAL A 159 -11.20 -4.51 2.58
N SER A 160 -11.78 -4.85 3.74
CA SER A 160 -11.36 -6.03 4.53
C SER A 160 -11.57 -7.36 3.79
N ARG A 161 -12.52 -7.42 2.88
CA ARG A 161 -12.76 -8.59 2.01
C ARG A 161 -12.01 -8.54 0.69
N THR A 162 -11.39 -7.40 0.35
CA THR A 162 -10.65 -7.20 -0.89
C THR A 162 -9.14 -7.38 -0.72
N CYS A 163 -8.59 -7.04 0.45
CA CYS A 163 -7.15 -7.03 0.70
C CYS A 163 -6.66 -8.30 1.38
N ALA A 164 -5.51 -8.80 0.96
CA ALA A 164 -4.78 -9.90 1.58
C ALA A 164 -3.31 -9.52 1.76
N TYR A 165 -2.67 -10.04 2.81
CA TYR A 165 -1.31 -9.67 3.20
C TYR A 165 -0.34 -10.83 3.06
N THR A 166 0.76 -10.62 2.37
CA THR A 166 1.92 -11.53 2.32
C THR A 166 3.06 -10.95 3.14
N ASN A 167 3.45 -11.64 4.21
CA ASN A 167 4.61 -11.27 5.01
C ASN A 167 5.87 -11.96 4.47
N HIS A 168 6.94 -11.18 4.26
CA HIS A 168 8.27 -11.66 3.87
C HIS A 168 9.29 -11.54 5.00
N THR A 169 8.96 -10.82 6.07
CA THR A 169 9.87 -10.41 7.14
C THR A 169 9.73 -11.33 8.34
N ILE A 170 10.84 -11.90 8.82
CA ILE A 170 10.87 -12.77 10.01
C ILE A 170 11.09 -11.95 11.29
N LEU A 171 11.85 -10.85 11.22
CA LEU A 171 12.21 -10.06 12.40
C LEU A 171 11.16 -9.00 12.68
N VAL A 172 10.58 -9.00 13.88
CA VAL A 172 9.58 -7.99 14.32
C VAL A 172 10.13 -6.58 14.24
N GLU A 173 11.42 -6.40 14.57
CA GLU A 173 12.09 -5.09 14.52
C GLU A 173 12.14 -4.51 13.10
N ALA A 174 12.11 -5.38 12.08
CA ALA A 174 12.12 -4.99 10.68
C ALA A 174 10.71 -4.78 10.10
N LEU A 175 9.63 -5.07 10.86
CA LEU A 175 8.28 -4.71 10.45
C LEU A 175 8.14 -3.18 10.47
N GLU A 176 7.69 -2.65 9.33
CA GLU A 176 7.62 -1.21 9.12
C GLU A 176 6.62 -0.55 10.07
N LYS A 177 7.04 0.54 10.67
CA LYS A 177 6.22 1.36 11.56
C LYS A 177 6.59 2.83 11.41
N TRP A 178 5.61 3.71 11.49
CA TRP A 178 5.79 5.14 11.28
C TRP A 178 5.25 5.95 12.46
N PRO A 179 6.01 6.92 12.99
CA PRO A 179 5.43 7.93 13.88
C PRO A 179 4.24 8.58 13.19
N ILE A 180 3.09 8.67 13.87
CA ILE A 180 1.87 9.27 13.30
C ILE A 180 2.11 10.70 12.81
N GLY A 181 3.04 11.41 13.45
CA GLY A 181 3.48 12.73 13.03
C GLY A 181 4.05 12.77 11.61
N TYR A 182 4.69 11.69 11.14
CA TYR A 182 5.20 11.61 9.76
C TYR A 182 4.04 11.46 8.77
N LEU A 183 3.04 10.63 9.10
CA LEU A 183 1.84 10.51 8.28
C LEU A 183 1.05 11.83 8.24
N LYS A 184 0.96 12.55 9.36
CA LYS A 184 0.36 13.90 9.40
C LYS A 184 1.11 14.91 8.53
N LYS A 185 2.42 14.76 8.39
CA LYS A 185 3.24 15.62 7.52
C LYS A 185 3.08 15.33 6.03
N VAL A 186 2.87 14.07 5.66
CA VAL A 186 2.86 13.63 4.26
C VAL A 186 1.45 13.40 3.73
N VAL A 187 0.63 12.62 4.45
CA VAL A 187 -0.69 12.15 4.04
C VAL A 187 -1.75 12.38 5.14
N PRO A 188 -1.97 13.64 5.56
CA PRO A 188 -2.88 13.94 6.67
C PRO A 188 -4.29 13.43 6.45
N GLN A 189 -4.72 13.27 5.21
CA GLN A 189 -6.06 12.76 4.84
C GLN A 189 -6.28 11.29 5.25
N LEU A 190 -5.22 10.50 5.43
CA LEU A 190 -5.33 9.10 5.87
C LEU A 190 -5.37 8.95 7.40
N VAL A 191 -4.87 9.92 8.13
CA VAL A 191 -4.73 9.82 9.58
C VAL A 191 -6.06 9.61 10.29
N PRO A 192 -7.15 10.36 10.01
CA PRO A 192 -8.45 10.11 10.64
C PRO A 192 -8.98 8.70 10.38
N ILE A 193 -8.72 8.14 9.20
CA ILE A 193 -9.13 6.78 8.86
C ILE A 193 -8.34 5.78 9.69
N ILE A 194 -7.02 5.92 9.78
CA ILE A 194 -6.16 5.06 10.60
C ILE A 194 -6.58 5.12 12.07
N GLU A 195 -6.90 6.30 12.60
CA GLU A 195 -7.43 6.47 13.96
C GLU A 195 -8.78 5.74 14.17
N ILE A 196 -9.70 5.81 13.19
CA ILE A 196 -10.95 5.04 13.21
C ILE A 196 -10.68 3.53 13.20
N LEU A 197 -9.74 3.07 12.39
CA LEU A 197 -9.37 1.66 12.33
C LEU A 197 -8.80 1.18 13.68
N ASP A 198 -7.91 1.96 14.31
CA ASP A 198 -7.36 1.65 15.64
C ASP A 198 -8.44 1.64 16.73
N ASP A 199 -9.33 2.63 16.74
CA ASP A 199 -10.46 2.69 17.68
C ASP A 199 -11.35 1.45 17.59
N LYS A 200 -11.64 0.96 16.37
CA LYS A 200 -12.43 -0.26 16.19
C LYS A 200 -11.69 -1.51 16.71
N VAL A 201 -10.39 -1.57 16.50
CA VAL A 201 -9.54 -2.65 17.03
C VAL A 201 -9.56 -2.63 18.56
N ARG A 202 -9.33 -1.47 19.18
CA ARG A 202 -9.30 -1.32 20.65
C ARG A 202 -10.64 -1.63 21.32
N ARG A 203 -11.77 -1.34 20.66
CA ARG A 203 -13.09 -1.74 21.16
C ARG A 203 -13.31 -3.25 21.13
N ARG A 204 -12.66 -3.95 20.22
CA ARG A 204 -12.82 -5.40 20.03
C ARG A 204 -11.80 -6.22 20.81
N PHE A 205 -10.59 -5.70 20.98
CA PHE A 205 -9.47 -6.39 21.61
C PHE A 205 -8.81 -5.49 22.66
N SER A 206 -8.61 -6.04 23.85
CA SER A 206 -7.95 -5.33 24.97
C SER A 206 -6.42 -5.49 24.98
N ASP A 207 -5.87 -6.34 24.11
CA ASP A 207 -4.44 -6.59 24.04
C ASP A 207 -3.74 -5.47 23.28
N GLU A 208 -2.98 -4.66 24.00
CA GLU A 208 -2.21 -3.54 23.45
C GLU A 208 -1.19 -3.97 22.37
N SER A 209 -0.72 -5.21 22.42
CA SER A 209 0.24 -5.73 21.43
C SER A 209 -0.38 -5.87 20.03
N THR A 210 -1.70 -5.79 19.91
CA THR A 210 -2.42 -5.86 18.64
C THR A 210 -2.93 -4.51 18.15
N ALA A 211 -2.74 -3.43 18.92
CA ALA A 211 -3.15 -2.09 18.54
C ALA A 211 -2.43 -1.62 17.26
N ILE A 212 -3.13 -0.85 16.43
CA ILE A 212 -2.54 -0.26 15.22
C ILE A 212 -1.63 0.90 15.59
N ILE A 213 -2.10 1.78 16.50
CA ILE A 213 -1.33 2.91 17.03
C ILE A 213 -0.89 2.55 18.44
N ASP A 214 0.41 2.48 18.69
CA ASP A 214 0.93 2.18 20.02
C ASP A 214 0.96 3.41 20.94
N ARG A 215 1.36 3.20 22.21
CA ARG A 215 1.43 4.26 23.24
C ARG A 215 2.45 5.36 22.96
N ASN A 216 3.31 5.17 21.96
CA ASN A 216 4.31 6.14 21.52
C ASN A 216 3.86 6.87 20.24
N ASP A 217 2.56 6.84 19.93
CA ASP A 217 1.99 7.41 18.70
C ASP A 217 2.66 6.88 17.42
N THR A 218 3.01 5.58 17.42
CA THR A 218 3.61 4.90 16.27
C THR A 218 2.60 3.97 15.63
N VAL A 219 2.42 4.11 14.33
CA VAL A 219 1.51 3.29 13.51
C VAL A 219 2.26 2.05 13.03
N HIS A 220 1.75 0.88 13.38
CA HIS A 220 2.26 -0.42 12.96
C HIS A 220 1.59 -0.87 11.65
N MET A 221 2.34 -0.87 10.56
CA MET A 221 1.78 -1.14 9.23
C MET A 221 1.24 -2.57 9.12
N ALA A 222 1.98 -3.58 9.55
CA ALA A 222 1.52 -4.97 9.53
C ALA A 222 0.24 -5.19 10.35
N HIS A 223 0.01 -4.42 11.42
CA HIS A 223 -1.21 -4.53 12.22
C HIS A 223 -2.45 -4.10 11.42
N ILE A 224 -2.33 -3.06 10.59
CA ILE A 224 -3.40 -2.65 9.67
C ILE A 224 -3.71 -3.80 8.71
N ASP A 225 -2.69 -4.40 8.08
CA ASP A 225 -2.84 -5.47 7.10
C ASP A 225 -3.51 -6.71 7.70
N ILE A 226 -3.13 -7.08 8.92
CA ILE A 226 -3.66 -8.28 9.58
C ILE A 226 -5.10 -8.08 10.05
N HIS A 227 -5.41 -6.91 10.64
CA HIS A 227 -6.78 -6.63 11.09
C HIS A 227 -7.76 -6.52 9.91
N TYR A 228 -7.35 -5.80 8.87
CA TYR A 228 -8.21 -5.40 7.75
C TYR A 228 -7.92 -6.09 6.42
N GLY A 229 -7.17 -7.20 6.45
CA GLY A 229 -7.06 -8.15 5.35
C GLY A 229 -7.82 -9.44 5.65
N PHE A 230 -8.32 -10.13 4.63
CA PHE A 230 -9.02 -11.42 4.80
C PHE A 230 -8.06 -12.60 4.96
N SER A 231 -6.79 -12.46 4.54
CA SER A 231 -5.80 -13.54 4.55
C SER A 231 -4.41 -12.99 4.85
N VAL A 232 -3.64 -13.74 5.62
CA VAL A 232 -2.24 -13.47 5.97
C VAL A 232 -1.43 -14.71 5.63
N ASN A 233 -0.44 -14.59 4.75
CA ASN A 233 0.44 -15.72 4.46
C ASN A 233 1.92 -15.42 4.68
N GLY A 234 2.63 -16.45 5.15
CA GLY A 234 4.07 -16.52 5.02
C GLY A 234 4.48 -17.14 3.67
N VAL A 235 5.77 -17.09 3.35
CA VAL A 235 6.31 -17.47 2.02
C VAL A 235 7.06 -18.82 2.01
N ALA A 236 7.06 -19.53 3.12
CA ALA A 236 7.56 -20.90 3.29
C ALA A 236 6.91 -21.52 4.53
N ALA A 237 6.82 -22.84 4.60
CA ALA A 237 6.23 -23.54 5.75
C ALA A 237 6.88 -23.13 7.08
N LEU A 238 8.21 -23.22 7.16
CA LEU A 238 8.97 -22.82 8.36
C LEU A 238 8.75 -21.34 8.71
N HIS A 239 8.74 -20.44 7.71
CA HIS A 239 8.47 -19.02 7.91
C HIS A 239 7.07 -18.80 8.52
N THR A 240 6.08 -19.47 7.95
CA THR A 240 4.70 -19.37 8.43
C THR A 240 4.54 -19.90 9.86
N ASP A 241 5.23 -20.97 10.20
CA ASP A 241 5.23 -21.52 11.56
C ASP A 241 5.89 -20.55 12.56
N ILE A 242 7.00 -19.91 12.20
CA ILE A 242 7.63 -18.86 13.02
C ILE A 242 6.67 -17.70 13.24
N LEU A 243 5.99 -17.21 12.18
CA LEU A 243 4.99 -16.15 12.32
C LEU A 243 3.88 -16.52 13.32
N LYS A 244 3.34 -17.75 13.23
CA LYS A 244 2.28 -18.24 14.12
C LYS A 244 2.73 -18.46 15.56
N GLN A 245 3.95 -18.95 15.77
CA GLN A 245 4.43 -19.38 17.08
C GLN A 245 5.11 -18.27 17.85
N SER A 246 5.74 -17.30 17.17
CA SER A 246 6.48 -16.22 17.81
C SER A 246 6.03 -14.84 17.37
N GLU A 247 6.35 -14.41 16.16
CA GLU A 247 6.33 -13.02 15.75
C GLU A 247 4.94 -12.40 15.69
N LEU A 248 3.97 -13.14 15.18
CA LEU A 248 2.57 -12.70 15.06
C LEU A 248 1.63 -13.60 15.89
N ASN A 249 2.15 -14.24 16.94
CA ASN A 249 1.38 -15.16 17.78
C ASN A 249 0.13 -14.52 18.39
N HIS A 250 0.21 -13.24 18.80
CA HIS A 250 -0.95 -12.49 19.31
C HIS A 250 -2.07 -12.41 18.28
N PHE A 251 -1.71 -12.13 17.04
CA PHE A 251 -2.66 -12.09 15.91
C PHE A 251 -3.17 -13.48 15.53
N TYR A 252 -2.30 -14.49 15.56
CA TYR A 252 -2.71 -15.85 15.27
C TYR A 252 -3.74 -16.38 16.28
N LYS A 253 -3.64 -15.98 17.55
CA LYS A 253 -4.62 -16.34 18.58
C LYS A 253 -6.01 -15.75 18.32
N ILE A 254 -6.09 -14.55 17.76
CA ILE A 254 -7.37 -13.87 17.49
C ILE A 254 -7.92 -14.12 16.08
N TYR A 255 -7.06 -14.49 15.12
CA TYR A 255 -7.43 -14.73 13.73
C TYR A 255 -6.77 -16.00 13.16
N PRO A 256 -6.97 -17.19 13.79
CA PRO A 256 -6.27 -18.42 13.36
C PRO A 256 -6.56 -18.77 11.90
N ASP A 257 -7.79 -18.52 11.42
CA ASP A 257 -8.23 -18.87 10.06
C ASP A 257 -7.64 -17.96 8.96
N LYS A 258 -7.14 -16.78 9.31
CA LYS A 258 -6.47 -15.90 8.34
C LYS A 258 -5.09 -16.42 7.94
N PHE A 259 -4.40 -17.14 8.84
CA PHE A 259 -2.99 -17.51 8.65
C PHE A 259 -2.82 -18.77 7.82
N ASN A 260 -2.11 -18.64 6.71
CA ASN A 260 -1.82 -19.76 5.82
C ASN A 260 -0.42 -19.65 5.21
N ASN A 261 0.03 -20.70 4.52
CA ASN A 261 1.32 -20.73 3.84
C ASN A 261 1.14 -20.68 2.32
N LYS A 262 1.93 -19.84 1.66
CA LYS A 262 2.11 -19.80 0.21
C LYS A 262 3.61 -19.83 -0.10
N THR A 263 4.15 -21.01 -0.30
CA THR A 263 5.58 -21.18 -0.61
C THR A 263 5.93 -20.48 -1.93
N ASN A 264 7.01 -19.71 -1.92
CA ASN A 264 7.52 -19.04 -3.11
C ASN A 264 7.79 -20.02 -4.25
N GLY A 265 7.48 -19.62 -5.46
CA GLY A 265 7.78 -20.38 -6.66
C GLY A 265 9.28 -20.47 -6.96
N ILE A 266 9.65 -21.45 -7.77
CA ILE A 266 11.01 -21.64 -8.29
C ILE A 266 11.08 -21.12 -9.71
N THR A 267 12.02 -20.24 -9.99
CA THR A 267 12.29 -19.74 -11.35
C THR A 267 13.39 -20.57 -11.99
N PHE A 268 13.07 -21.19 -13.10
CA PHE A 268 14.06 -21.89 -13.94
C PHE A 268 14.86 -20.87 -14.78
N ARG A 269 15.88 -20.27 -14.20
CA ARG A 269 16.84 -19.39 -14.91
C ARG A 269 18.24 -19.68 -14.44
#